data_21dde58f0c8bebe8d1924862f9939f9a
#
_entry.id   21dde58f0c8bebe8d1924862f9939f9a
#
_cell.length_a   1.000
_cell.length_b   1.000
_cell.length_c   1.000
_cell.angle_alpha   90.00
_cell.angle_beta   90.00
_cell.angle_gamma   90.00
#
_symmetry.space_group_name_H-M   'P 1'
#
loop_
_entity.id
_entity.type
_entity.pdbx_description
1 polymer ?
#
loop_
_entity_poly.entity_id
_entity_poly.type
_entity_poly.pdbx_seq_one_letter_code
_entity_poly.pdbx_strand_id
1 'polypeptide(L)'
;MLEINQLHKSYAIGDSSLHVLKGIDLSVEKGEMVAIMGSSGSGKSTLLNIIGMLDEADSGDYILDNVPIKNLTEKKAAIYRNKFLGFIFQSFNLINYKNALENVALPLYYQGLKRKERQEKARFHLQKVGLLDWQTHLPSELSGGQKQRVAIARALASNPKLLL
;
A
#
# COMPACT_ATOMS: atom_id res chain seq x y z
N MET A 1 3.46 0.32 -16.72
CA MET A 1 3.16 1.10 -15.51
C MET A 1 4.07 0.71 -14.34
N LEU A 2 4.22 -0.57 -14.03
CA LEU A 2 5.20 -1.13 -13.10
C LEU A 2 6.18 -2.00 -13.90
N GLU A 3 7.47 -1.82 -13.69
CA GLU A 3 8.53 -2.62 -14.31
C GLU A 3 9.56 -2.99 -13.25
N ILE A 4 9.86 -4.26 -13.14
CA ILE A 4 10.89 -4.83 -12.28
C ILE A 4 11.77 -5.73 -13.14
N ASN A 5 13.08 -5.50 -13.06
CA ASN A 5 14.06 -6.28 -13.82
C ASN A 5 15.14 -6.81 -12.88
N GLN A 6 15.34 -8.13 -12.91
CA GLN A 6 16.38 -8.85 -12.16
C GLN A 6 16.45 -8.42 -10.68
N LEU A 7 15.30 -8.39 -9.99
CA LEU A 7 15.21 -7.96 -8.61
C LEU A 7 15.74 -9.04 -7.67
N HIS A 8 16.72 -8.69 -6.85
CA HIS A 8 17.31 -9.57 -5.85
C HIS A 8 17.10 -9.02 -4.44
N LYS A 9 16.85 -9.93 -3.49
CA LYS A 9 16.77 -9.61 -2.06
C LYS A 9 17.26 -10.77 -1.23
N SER A 10 18.14 -10.46 -0.27
CA SER A 10 18.66 -11.38 0.73
C SER A 10 18.46 -10.81 2.13
N TYR A 11 18.34 -11.67 3.12
CA TYR A 11 18.32 -11.29 4.53
C TYR A 11 19.43 -12.01 5.29
N ALA A 12 20.12 -11.30 6.15
CA ALA A 12 21.10 -11.91 7.04
C ALA A 12 20.38 -12.74 8.12
N ILE A 13 20.83 -13.96 8.34
CA ILE A 13 20.36 -14.87 9.38
C ILE A 13 21.58 -15.39 10.15
N GLY A 14 21.91 -14.75 11.27
CA GLY A 14 23.17 -15.04 11.97
C GLY A 14 24.38 -14.82 11.04
N ASP A 15 25.22 -15.84 10.91
CA ASP A 15 26.41 -15.82 10.04
C ASP A 15 26.11 -16.23 8.60
N SER A 16 24.85 -16.50 8.26
CA SER A 16 24.43 -16.90 6.90
C SER A 16 23.53 -15.85 6.25
N SER A 17 23.30 -16.02 4.94
CA SER A 17 22.39 -15.15 4.17
C SER A 17 21.34 -16.01 3.48
N LEU A 18 20.08 -15.61 3.62
CA LEU A 18 18.96 -16.22 2.91
C LEU A 18 18.61 -15.37 1.69
N HIS A 19 18.92 -15.87 0.49
CA HIS A 19 18.54 -15.24 -0.78
C HIS A 19 17.08 -15.56 -1.10
N VAL A 20 16.19 -14.59 -0.88
CA VAL A 20 14.73 -14.73 -0.96
C VAL A 20 14.21 -14.43 -2.36
N LEU A 21 14.62 -13.30 -2.97
CA LEU A 21 14.28 -12.97 -4.35
C LEU A 21 15.51 -13.18 -5.22
N LYS A 22 15.34 -13.99 -6.26
CA LYS A 22 16.46 -14.53 -7.08
C LYS A 22 16.32 -14.11 -8.54
N GLY A 23 16.40 -12.80 -8.82
CA GLY A 23 16.27 -12.26 -10.17
C GLY A 23 14.82 -12.28 -10.65
N ILE A 24 13.94 -11.57 -9.95
CA ILE A 24 12.52 -11.47 -10.33
C ILE A 24 12.36 -10.43 -11.44
N ASP A 25 11.69 -10.83 -12.50
CA ASP A 25 11.20 -9.94 -13.56
C ASP A 25 9.68 -9.87 -13.49
N LEU A 26 9.11 -8.66 -13.52
CA LEU A 26 7.68 -8.43 -13.50
C LEU A 26 7.34 -7.14 -14.24
N SER A 27 6.41 -7.23 -15.17
CA SER A 27 5.81 -6.07 -15.83
C SER A 27 4.31 -6.07 -15.60
N VAL A 28 3.75 -4.92 -15.23
CA VAL A 28 2.30 -4.74 -15.03
C VAL A 28 1.85 -3.49 -15.75
N GLU A 29 0.85 -3.61 -16.60
CA GLU A 29 0.27 -2.51 -17.34
C GLU A 29 -0.82 -1.77 -16.55
N LYS A 30 -1.21 -0.62 -17.03
CA LYS A 30 -2.30 0.15 -16.40
C LYS A 30 -3.64 -0.57 -16.58
N GLY A 31 -4.34 -0.78 -15.47
CA GLY A 31 -5.63 -1.47 -15.45
C GLY A 31 -5.52 -2.99 -15.37
N GLU A 32 -4.32 -3.52 -15.35
CA GLU A 32 -4.07 -4.94 -15.17
C GLU A 32 -4.22 -5.36 -13.70
N MET A 33 -4.72 -6.57 -13.49
CA MET A 33 -4.80 -7.24 -12.19
C MET A 33 -3.88 -8.46 -12.19
N VAL A 34 -2.91 -8.48 -11.28
CA VAL A 34 -1.93 -9.55 -11.17
C VAL A 34 -2.06 -10.24 -9.81
N ALA A 35 -2.10 -11.57 -9.81
CA ALA A 35 -2.08 -12.38 -8.60
C ALA A 35 -0.69 -13.04 -8.42
N ILE A 36 -0.05 -12.76 -7.28
CA ILE A 36 1.22 -13.38 -6.90
C ILE A 36 0.92 -14.61 -6.03
N MET A 37 1.15 -15.80 -6.57
CA MET A 37 0.88 -17.07 -5.90
C MET A 37 2.17 -17.83 -5.59
N GLY A 38 2.13 -18.74 -4.62
CA GLY A 38 3.24 -19.60 -4.23
C GLY A 38 3.09 -20.12 -2.80
N SER A 39 3.94 -21.06 -2.39
CA SER A 39 4.00 -21.64 -1.06
C SER A 39 4.36 -20.59 0.01
N SER A 40 4.12 -20.93 1.29
CA SER A 40 4.61 -20.09 2.39
C SER A 40 6.14 -19.98 2.33
N GLY A 41 6.68 -18.80 2.60
CA GLY A 41 8.13 -18.56 2.54
C GLY A 41 8.70 -18.34 1.14
N SER A 42 7.91 -18.38 0.07
CA SER A 42 8.40 -18.19 -1.32
C SER A 42 8.75 -16.74 -1.70
N GLY A 43 8.74 -15.79 -0.75
CA GLY A 43 9.14 -14.40 -1.01
C GLY A 43 8.02 -13.46 -1.46
N LYS A 44 6.74 -13.90 -1.52
CA LYS A 44 5.61 -13.05 -1.94
C LYS A 44 5.49 -11.73 -1.15
N SER A 45 5.54 -11.83 0.17
CA SER A 45 5.47 -10.66 1.05
C SER A 45 6.70 -9.77 0.91
N THR A 46 7.88 -10.36 0.69
CA THR A 46 9.11 -9.62 0.41
C THR A 46 8.97 -8.81 -0.87
N LEU A 47 8.49 -9.44 -1.95
CA LEU A 47 8.26 -8.75 -3.22
C LEU A 47 7.24 -7.62 -3.06
N LEU A 48 6.09 -7.87 -2.38
CA LEU A 48 5.08 -6.84 -2.12
C LEU A 48 5.62 -5.70 -1.24
N ASN A 49 6.49 -5.99 -0.27
CA ASN A 49 7.12 -4.95 0.56
C ASN A 49 8.05 -4.07 -0.26
N ILE A 50 8.82 -4.64 -1.18
CA ILE A 50 9.70 -3.86 -2.07
C ILE A 50 8.86 -3.03 -3.05
N ILE A 51 7.86 -3.63 -3.69
CA ILE A 51 6.91 -2.89 -4.54
C ILE A 51 6.23 -1.77 -3.73
N GLY A 52 5.91 -2.05 -2.48
CA GLY A 52 5.35 -1.11 -1.52
C GLY A 52 6.31 -0.04 -1.01
N MET A 53 7.59 -0.07 -1.39
CA MET A 53 8.65 0.79 -0.82
C MET A 53 8.72 0.72 0.71
N LEU A 54 8.38 -0.42 1.30
CA LEU A 54 8.49 -0.72 2.73
C LEU A 54 9.81 -1.45 3.05
N ASP A 55 10.47 -1.98 2.02
CA ASP A 55 11.80 -2.59 2.05
C ASP A 55 12.54 -2.21 0.75
N GLU A 56 13.86 -2.37 0.73
CA GLU A 56 14.71 -2.08 -0.43
C GLU A 56 15.25 -3.38 -1.03
N ALA A 57 15.37 -3.42 -2.36
CA ALA A 57 16.05 -4.49 -3.05
C ALA A 57 17.58 -4.35 -2.90
N ASP A 58 18.29 -5.47 -2.89
CA ASP A 58 19.75 -5.47 -2.87
C ASP A 58 20.32 -5.08 -4.25
N SER A 59 19.65 -5.53 -5.32
CA SER A 59 20.00 -5.20 -6.71
C SER A 59 18.81 -5.38 -7.64
N GLY A 60 18.97 -4.95 -8.89
CA GLY A 60 17.93 -4.92 -9.90
C GLY A 60 17.33 -3.53 -10.08
N ASP A 61 16.37 -3.42 -10.97
CA ASP A 61 15.68 -2.16 -11.24
C ASP A 61 14.18 -2.27 -10.94
N TYR A 62 13.65 -1.20 -10.36
CA TYR A 62 12.23 -1.04 -10.10
C TYR A 62 11.79 0.34 -10.59
N ILE A 63 10.85 0.38 -11.53
CA ILE A 63 10.26 1.60 -12.10
C ILE A 63 8.76 1.58 -11.86
N LEU A 64 8.21 2.67 -11.31
CA LEU A 64 6.78 2.86 -11.11
C LEU A 64 6.33 4.17 -11.75
N ASP A 65 5.37 4.10 -12.67
CA ASP A 65 4.84 5.25 -13.42
C ASP A 65 5.95 6.12 -14.02
N ASN A 66 6.94 5.49 -14.68
CA ASN A 66 8.16 6.07 -15.26
C ASN A 66 9.13 6.71 -14.24
N VAL A 67 8.94 6.45 -12.95
CA VAL A 67 9.83 6.94 -11.88
C VAL A 67 10.69 5.78 -11.38
N PRO A 68 12.03 5.86 -11.47
CA PRO A 68 12.91 4.86 -10.89
C PRO A 68 12.84 4.91 -9.36
N ILE A 69 12.57 3.76 -8.77
CA ILE A 69 12.46 3.56 -7.31
C ILE A 69 13.74 2.89 -6.84
N LYS A 70 14.76 3.70 -6.60
CA LYS A 70 16.09 3.21 -6.19
C LYS A 70 16.75 4.23 -5.26
N ASN A 71 17.40 3.75 -4.21
CA ASN A 71 18.16 4.58 -3.26
C ASN A 71 17.33 5.78 -2.72
N LEU A 72 16.08 5.54 -2.41
CA LEU A 72 15.21 6.59 -1.87
C LEU A 72 15.55 6.82 -0.40
N THR A 73 15.65 8.09 -0.01
CA THR A 73 15.59 8.41 1.43
C THR A 73 14.19 8.06 1.94
N GLU A 74 14.07 7.70 3.23
CA GLU A 74 12.76 7.36 3.84
C GLU A 74 11.72 8.47 3.61
N LYS A 75 12.13 9.74 3.66
CA LYS A 75 11.26 10.88 3.37
C LYS A 75 10.71 10.84 1.94
N LYS A 76 11.55 10.53 0.94
CA LYS A 76 11.10 10.40 -0.46
C LYS A 76 10.23 9.17 -0.65
N ALA A 77 10.60 8.03 -0.05
CA ALA A 77 9.81 6.81 -0.09
C ALA A 77 8.40 7.04 0.49
N ALA A 78 8.29 7.72 1.64
CA ALA A 78 7.00 8.07 2.24
C ALA A 78 6.13 8.95 1.32
N ILE A 79 6.72 9.94 0.65
CA ILE A 79 6.02 10.79 -0.32
C ILE A 79 5.53 9.95 -1.52
N TYR A 80 6.38 9.06 -2.04
CA TYR A 80 6.05 8.22 -3.19
C TYR A 80 4.99 7.16 -2.83
N ARG A 81 5.10 6.51 -1.65
CA ARG A 81 4.04 5.64 -1.11
C ARG A 81 2.69 6.35 -1.12
N ASN A 82 2.64 7.54 -0.53
CA ASN A 82 1.38 8.30 -0.45
C ASN A 82 0.85 8.75 -1.82
N LYS A 83 1.73 9.04 -2.78
CA LYS A 83 1.36 9.53 -4.12
C LYS A 83 0.94 8.41 -5.05
N PHE A 84 1.61 7.26 -5.00
CA PHE A 84 1.47 6.21 -6.00
C PHE A 84 0.72 4.98 -5.51
N LEU A 85 0.77 4.68 -4.19
CA LEU A 85 0.33 3.40 -3.67
C LEU A 85 -0.91 3.51 -2.78
N GLY A 86 -1.79 2.51 -2.91
CA GLY A 86 -2.87 2.22 -1.98
C GLY A 86 -2.68 0.83 -1.39
N PHE A 87 -2.61 0.74 -0.05
CA PHE A 87 -2.43 -0.54 0.64
C PHE A 87 -3.74 -1.06 1.23
N ILE A 88 -4.05 -2.33 0.94
CA ILE A 88 -5.17 -3.07 1.51
C ILE A 88 -4.62 -4.29 2.26
N PHE A 89 -4.31 -4.11 3.52
CA PHE A 89 -3.71 -5.16 4.35
C PHE A 89 -4.74 -6.19 4.82
N GLN A 90 -4.30 -7.44 4.97
CA GLN A 90 -5.11 -8.52 5.53
C GLN A 90 -5.61 -8.20 6.95
N SER A 91 -4.79 -7.54 7.76
CA SER A 91 -5.11 -7.10 9.13
C SER A 91 -5.77 -5.72 9.18
N PHE A 92 -6.22 -5.18 8.04
CA PHE A 92 -6.85 -3.85 7.86
C PHE A 92 -5.94 -2.67 8.23
N ASN A 93 -5.13 -2.78 9.25
CA ASN A 93 -4.21 -1.75 9.77
C ASN A 93 -4.90 -0.38 9.94
N LEU A 94 -6.11 -0.39 10.52
CA LEU A 94 -6.82 0.83 10.89
C LEU A 94 -6.24 1.39 12.19
N ILE A 95 -6.20 2.71 12.29
CA ILE A 95 -5.77 3.40 13.50
C ILE A 95 -6.92 3.34 14.52
N ASN A 96 -6.73 2.61 15.61
CA ASN A 96 -7.77 2.24 16.56
C ASN A 96 -8.47 3.42 17.26
N TYR A 97 -7.74 4.53 17.49
CA TYR A 97 -8.28 5.74 18.14
C TYR A 97 -8.84 6.77 17.12
N LYS A 98 -8.88 6.43 15.85
CA LYS A 98 -9.50 7.21 14.77
C LYS A 98 -10.76 6.52 14.27
N ASN A 99 -11.83 7.29 14.07
CA ASN A 99 -13.04 6.76 13.47
C ASN A 99 -12.86 6.40 11.98
N ALA A 100 -13.89 5.82 11.35
CA ALA A 100 -13.82 5.40 9.96
C ALA A 100 -13.51 6.57 9.00
N LEU A 101 -14.15 7.74 9.19
CA LEU A 101 -13.89 8.94 8.39
C LEU A 101 -12.44 9.41 8.50
N GLU A 102 -11.91 9.43 9.71
CA GLU A 102 -10.54 9.88 9.98
C GLU A 102 -9.50 8.90 9.41
N ASN A 103 -9.76 7.59 9.49
CA ASN A 103 -8.92 6.58 8.86
C ASN A 103 -8.85 6.77 7.34
N VAL A 104 -9.99 6.99 6.68
CA VAL A 104 -10.04 7.22 5.24
C VAL A 104 -9.42 8.58 4.85
N ALA A 105 -9.57 9.60 5.69
CA ALA A 105 -9.00 10.94 5.44
C ALA A 105 -7.48 11.02 5.65
N LEU A 106 -6.87 10.02 6.29
CA LEU A 106 -5.46 10.06 6.69
C LEU A 106 -4.47 10.22 5.52
N PRO A 107 -4.54 9.44 4.42
CA PRO A 107 -3.63 9.64 3.30
C PRO A 107 -3.78 11.02 2.66
N LEU A 108 -4.99 11.59 2.66
CA LEU A 108 -5.26 12.93 2.14
C LEU A 108 -4.64 14.03 3.02
N TYR A 109 -4.52 13.79 4.33
CA TYR A 109 -3.79 14.68 5.23
C TYR A 109 -2.32 14.76 4.84
N TYR A 110 -1.68 13.63 4.57
CA TYR A 110 -0.29 13.60 4.12
C TYR A 110 -0.09 14.16 2.69
N GLN A 111 -1.15 14.23 1.88
CA GLN A 111 -1.16 14.95 0.60
C GLN A 111 -1.31 16.47 0.77
N GLY A 112 -1.47 16.97 2.01
CA GLY A 112 -1.58 18.40 2.30
C GLY A 112 -2.97 19.00 2.10
N LEU A 113 -4.04 18.18 1.89
CA LEU A 113 -5.39 18.68 1.70
C LEU A 113 -5.92 19.35 2.98
N LYS A 114 -6.68 20.43 2.83
CA LYS A 114 -7.36 21.12 3.93
C LYS A 114 -8.41 20.20 4.59
N ARG A 115 -8.69 20.42 5.88
CA ARG A 115 -9.59 19.57 6.67
C ARG A 115 -10.95 19.33 6.00
N LYS A 116 -11.58 20.38 5.50
CA LYS A 116 -12.89 20.28 4.84
C LYS A 116 -12.82 19.39 3.60
N GLU A 117 -11.89 19.65 2.71
CA GLU A 117 -11.71 18.92 1.46
C GLU A 117 -11.42 17.42 1.68
N ARG A 118 -10.49 17.09 2.61
CA ARG A 118 -10.17 15.69 2.88
C ARG A 118 -11.33 14.93 3.53
N GLN A 119 -12.16 15.60 4.35
CA GLN A 119 -13.36 14.99 4.92
C GLN A 119 -14.45 14.75 3.86
N GLU A 120 -14.65 15.66 2.92
CA GLU A 120 -15.58 15.49 1.81
C GLU A 120 -15.17 14.31 0.93
N LYS A 121 -13.90 14.23 0.54
CA LYS A 121 -13.37 13.09 -0.22
C LYS A 121 -13.49 11.77 0.56
N ALA A 122 -13.18 11.78 1.85
CA ALA A 122 -13.30 10.58 2.68
C ALA A 122 -14.75 10.10 2.79
N ARG A 123 -15.74 10.99 2.95
CA ARG A 123 -17.17 10.65 2.92
C ARG A 123 -17.58 10.05 1.57
N PHE A 124 -17.11 10.62 0.48
CA PHE A 124 -17.36 10.08 -0.86
C PHE A 124 -16.89 8.62 -0.97
N HIS A 125 -15.66 8.31 -0.51
CA HIS A 125 -15.16 6.93 -0.55
C HIS A 125 -15.88 6.00 0.43
N LEU A 126 -16.26 6.47 1.62
CA LEU A 126 -17.10 5.70 2.55
C LEU A 126 -18.49 5.40 1.96
N GLN A 127 -19.09 6.36 1.26
CA GLN A 127 -20.36 6.15 0.55
C GLN A 127 -20.23 5.07 -0.54
N LYS A 128 -19.14 5.08 -1.31
CA LYS A 128 -18.86 4.08 -2.36
C LYS A 128 -18.79 2.65 -1.83
N VAL A 129 -18.37 2.47 -0.58
CA VAL A 129 -18.29 1.15 0.07
C VAL A 129 -19.48 0.87 1.00
N GLY A 130 -20.53 1.73 0.99
CA GLY A 130 -21.77 1.55 1.77
C GLY A 130 -21.57 1.74 3.28
N LEU A 131 -20.67 2.64 3.70
CA LEU A 131 -20.33 2.88 5.11
C LEU A 131 -20.45 4.34 5.55
N LEU A 132 -21.21 5.18 4.83
CA LEU A 132 -21.34 6.58 5.19
C LEU A 132 -21.96 6.77 6.59
N ASP A 133 -22.97 5.98 6.95
CA ASP A 133 -23.63 6.04 8.25
C ASP A 133 -22.72 5.57 9.41
N TRP A 134 -21.65 4.85 9.09
CA TRP A 134 -20.65 4.36 10.04
C TRP A 134 -19.42 5.26 10.15
N GLN A 135 -19.45 6.46 9.55
CA GLN A 135 -18.29 7.35 9.46
C GLN A 135 -17.69 7.77 10.80
N THR A 136 -18.51 7.81 11.88
CA THR A 136 -18.08 8.22 13.22
C THR A 136 -17.66 7.05 14.11
N HIS A 137 -17.89 5.80 13.69
CA HIS A 137 -17.58 4.61 14.48
C HIS A 137 -16.07 4.33 14.51
N LEU A 138 -15.59 3.89 15.66
CA LEU A 138 -14.22 3.41 15.86
C LEU A 138 -14.04 2.00 15.26
N PRO A 139 -12.80 1.59 14.92
CA PRO A 139 -12.55 0.23 14.46
C PRO A 139 -13.06 -0.87 15.38
N SER A 140 -13.06 -0.67 16.69
CA SER A 140 -13.61 -1.63 17.68
C SER A 140 -15.11 -1.87 17.54
N GLU A 141 -15.84 -0.92 16.98
CA GLU A 141 -17.30 -0.94 16.80
C GLU A 141 -17.72 -1.48 15.42
N LEU A 142 -16.75 -1.79 14.56
CA LEU A 142 -16.97 -2.28 13.21
C LEU A 142 -16.76 -3.80 13.12
N SER A 143 -17.59 -4.46 12.32
CA SER A 143 -17.37 -5.86 11.96
C SER A 143 -16.11 -6.01 11.07
N GLY A 144 -15.58 -7.23 10.94
CA GLY A 144 -14.41 -7.52 10.09
C GLY A 144 -14.61 -7.06 8.64
N GLY A 145 -15.78 -7.32 8.07
CA GLY A 145 -16.12 -6.88 6.71
C GLY A 145 -16.25 -5.35 6.58
N GLN A 146 -16.74 -4.67 7.62
CA GLN A 146 -16.77 -3.20 7.65
C GLN A 146 -15.34 -2.62 7.76
N LYS A 147 -14.48 -3.18 8.62
CA LYS A 147 -13.05 -2.79 8.69
C LYS A 147 -12.35 -2.94 7.36
N GLN A 148 -12.60 -4.04 6.65
CA GLN A 148 -12.04 -4.27 5.31
C GLN A 148 -12.51 -3.20 4.32
N ARG A 149 -13.80 -2.87 4.30
CA ARG A 149 -14.32 -1.81 3.43
C ARG A 149 -13.79 -0.43 3.78
N VAL A 150 -13.57 -0.11 5.07
CA VAL A 150 -12.89 1.13 5.47
C VAL A 150 -11.44 1.15 4.98
N ALA A 151 -10.71 0.03 5.06
CA ALA A 151 -9.35 -0.08 4.55
C ALA A 151 -9.29 0.10 3.01
N ILE A 152 -10.25 -0.46 2.29
CA ILE A 152 -10.41 -0.26 0.83
C ILE A 152 -10.69 1.21 0.52
N ALA A 153 -11.65 1.83 1.22
CA ALA A 153 -11.96 3.25 1.05
C ALA A 153 -10.74 4.14 1.31
N ARG A 154 -9.95 3.83 2.34
CA ARG A 154 -8.69 4.53 2.66
C ARG A 154 -7.66 4.39 1.55
N ALA A 155 -7.47 3.18 1.02
CA ALA A 155 -6.52 2.92 -0.05
C ALA A 155 -6.89 3.69 -1.33
N LEU A 156 -8.18 3.75 -1.67
CA LEU A 156 -8.68 4.44 -2.86
C LEU A 156 -8.72 5.96 -2.72
N ALA A 157 -8.81 6.50 -1.49
CA ALA A 157 -8.96 7.93 -1.24
C ALA A 157 -7.78 8.76 -1.76
N SER A 158 -6.56 8.22 -1.74
CA SER A 158 -5.36 8.87 -2.26
C SER A 158 -5.29 8.92 -3.79
N ASN A 159 -6.24 8.28 -4.51
CA ASN A 159 -6.20 8.09 -5.96
C ASN A 159 -4.89 7.45 -6.45
N PRO A 160 -4.56 6.26 -5.95
CA PRO A 160 -3.27 5.63 -6.20
C PRO A 160 -3.14 5.15 -7.66
N LYS A 161 -1.90 4.97 -8.10
CA LYS A 161 -1.57 4.35 -9.39
C LYS A 161 -1.56 2.83 -9.32
N LEU A 162 -1.20 2.29 -8.15
CA LEU A 162 -1.12 0.86 -7.89
C LEU A 162 -1.77 0.53 -6.54
N LEU A 163 -2.60 -0.51 -6.52
CA LEU A 163 -3.16 -1.11 -5.31
C LEU A 163 -2.40 -2.40 -4.96
N LEU A 164 -2.05 -2.55 -3.69
CA LEU A 164 -1.37 -3.72 -3.12
C LEU A 164 -2.18 -4.32 -1.98
#